data_cdc8d23eb7ecc942be96c141acb89ca1
#
_entry.id   cdc8d23eb7ecc942be96c141acb89ca1
#
_cell.length_a   1.000
_cell.length_b   1.000
_cell.length_c   1.000
_cell.angle_alpha   90.00
_cell.angle_beta   90.00
_cell.angle_gamma   90.00
#
_symmetry.space_group_name_H-M   'P 1'
#
loop_
_entity.id
_entity.type
_entity.pdbx_description
1 polymer ?
#
loop_
_entity_poly.entity_id
_entity_poly.type
_entity_poly.pdbx_seq_one_letter_code
_entity_poly.pdbx_strand_id
1 'polypeptide(L)'
;MIRASFRFVGRLFRYLWVWLDAVRRTFFNLVFLLLVGIVIALIWRPAPELPDSAALVLKPSGALVEQTRLEEPLDLLRPGGARVSQTALHNLIEAVGAARDDARITGLVIETDGLARSGISKLSELRAAIETFKTSGKPVIARGERLDQGQYYLASVADEVHLSADGFVLLRGLARYSSYFGNALDSLGVKVHVFRVGEYKSFSEPFTRSNMSDADRDSTRDLLEGLWNMFRGDIAASRNVGLGPLDDYIMDYGAALAASGGNAADAALRAGLVDRFSTRDEWRGALRERFGVGDDGEDFRGVGVARYLAAIRAGRPAEVDHVAVLVAQGAIVDGTGTPGSVGGDTLARLIREAREDDKVRALVLRIDSPGGSAWASEVIRRELEVTRAAGKPVVASMSSTAASGGYWIAAGADEIWAHPATLTGSIGIFAMFPEFSEPLDRLGVTVDGVATSPLAGAFDPRRPLEPLAAEAMQIAIEHGYRRFLDTVAQGREMTTAEVELIAQGRVWTGEAASKLGLVDRLGSLDGAIAAAAERAGLRRYEVVWPEARLSPRDLLLRRLSDMTGVGAREAPPAADSSFGFVLRSLQQDAGGLLHWNDPQHVYAHCLCEGP
;
A
#
# COMPACT_ATOMS: atom_id res chain seq x y z
N MET A 1 30.16 -21.13 72.89
CA MET A 1 30.64 -20.42 71.68
C MET A 1 29.72 -20.59 70.45
N ILE A 2 29.25 -21.78 70.08
CA ILE A 2 28.48 -22.04 68.84
C ILE A 2 27.16 -21.22 68.73
N ARG A 3 26.43 -21.05 69.84
CA ARG A 3 25.14 -20.28 69.84
C ARG A 3 25.36 -18.74 69.66
N ALA A 4 26.48 -18.19 69.99
CA ALA A 4 26.82 -16.77 69.80
C ALA A 4 27.14 -16.49 68.33
N SER A 5 27.87 -17.41 67.69
CA SER A 5 28.21 -17.34 66.26
C SER A 5 26.96 -17.41 65.35
N PHE A 6 26.00 -18.27 65.66
CA PHE A 6 24.74 -18.34 64.91
C PHE A 6 23.90 -17.06 65.02
N ARG A 7 23.88 -16.40 66.18
CA ARG A 7 23.19 -15.12 66.36
C ARG A 7 23.89 -13.96 65.62
N PHE A 8 25.18 -13.99 65.52
CA PHE A 8 25.97 -13.00 64.77
C PHE A 8 25.73 -13.15 63.27
N VAL A 9 25.80 -14.37 62.74
CA VAL A 9 25.53 -14.67 61.33
C VAL A 9 24.07 -14.31 60.97
N GLY A 10 23.09 -14.62 61.81
CA GLY A 10 21.67 -14.24 61.60
C GLY A 10 21.46 -12.71 61.58
N ARG A 11 22.20 -11.94 62.42
CA ARG A 11 22.13 -10.48 62.36
C ARG A 11 22.79 -9.93 61.08
N LEU A 12 23.92 -10.48 60.67
CA LEU A 12 24.60 -10.08 59.44
C LEU A 12 23.72 -10.32 58.21
N PHE A 13 23.05 -11.49 58.12
CA PHE A 13 22.10 -11.81 57.05
C PHE A 13 20.90 -10.87 57.05
N ARG A 14 20.39 -10.49 58.21
CA ARG A 14 19.25 -9.55 58.33
C ARG A 14 19.66 -8.14 57.87
N TYR A 15 20.86 -7.67 58.20
CA TYR A 15 21.37 -6.37 57.75
C TYR A 15 21.62 -6.38 56.22
N LEU A 16 22.19 -7.46 55.71
CA LEU A 16 22.42 -7.62 54.29
C LEU A 16 21.08 -7.63 53.49
N TRP A 17 20.07 -8.32 54.02
CA TRP A 17 18.74 -8.36 53.44
C TRP A 17 18.05 -7.00 53.41
N VAL A 18 18.09 -6.27 54.53
CA VAL A 18 17.51 -4.92 54.65
C VAL A 18 18.23 -3.96 53.69
N TRP A 19 19.56 -4.07 53.59
CA TRP A 19 20.34 -3.26 52.66
C TRP A 19 20.02 -3.58 51.20
N LEU A 20 19.95 -4.85 50.83
CA LEU A 20 19.54 -5.31 49.50
C LEU A 20 18.12 -4.85 49.13
N ASP A 21 17.19 -4.93 50.05
CA ASP A 21 15.82 -4.47 49.82
C ASP A 21 15.75 -2.94 49.68
N ALA A 22 16.52 -2.20 50.46
CA ALA A 22 16.64 -0.75 50.32
C ALA A 22 17.23 -0.35 48.93
N VAL A 23 18.33 -1.00 48.50
CA VAL A 23 18.95 -0.79 47.19
C VAL A 23 17.95 -1.12 46.08
N ARG A 24 17.26 -2.25 46.19
CA ARG A 24 16.24 -2.65 45.22
C ARG A 24 15.12 -1.61 45.11
N ARG A 25 14.55 -1.17 46.22
CA ARG A 25 13.48 -0.14 46.24
C ARG A 25 13.97 1.18 45.65
N THR A 26 15.17 1.62 46.01
CA THR A 26 15.74 2.86 45.48
C THR A 26 15.94 2.76 43.99
N PHE A 27 16.48 1.64 43.49
CA PHE A 27 16.68 1.39 42.06
C PHE A 27 15.35 1.43 41.29
N PHE A 28 14.33 0.69 41.75
CA PHE A 28 13.02 0.69 41.09
C PHE A 28 12.32 2.05 41.15
N ASN A 29 12.44 2.79 42.25
CA ASN A 29 11.90 4.14 42.35
C ASN A 29 12.61 5.12 41.39
N LEU A 30 13.91 5.02 41.26
CA LEU A 30 14.68 5.84 40.30
C LEU A 30 14.29 5.50 38.85
N VAL A 31 14.16 4.23 38.52
CA VAL A 31 13.70 3.79 37.19
C VAL A 31 12.27 4.28 36.94
N PHE A 32 11.38 4.19 37.94
CA PHE A 32 10.01 4.70 37.81
C PHE A 32 9.99 6.22 37.59
N LEU A 33 10.75 6.98 38.40
CA LEU A 33 10.85 8.45 38.22
C LEU A 33 11.46 8.84 36.88
N LEU A 34 12.45 8.09 36.41
CA LEU A 34 13.02 8.27 35.08
C LEU A 34 11.97 8.03 33.99
N LEU A 35 11.21 6.94 34.09
CA LEU A 35 10.13 6.64 33.15
C LEU A 35 9.04 7.72 33.18
N VAL A 36 8.64 8.19 34.35
CA VAL A 36 7.66 9.29 34.49
C VAL A 36 8.24 10.58 33.88
N GLY A 37 9.50 10.90 34.14
CA GLY A 37 10.19 12.06 33.54
C GLY A 37 10.23 11.98 32.01
N ILE A 38 10.52 10.80 31.47
CA ILE A 38 10.50 10.54 30.01
C ILE A 38 9.08 10.73 29.47
N VAL A 39 8.05 10.20 30.12
CA VAL A 39 6.65 10.36 29.70
C VAL A 39 6.23 11.84 29.72
N ILE A 40 6.60 12.57 30.77
CA ILE A 40 6.33 14.02 30.87
C ILE A 40 7.06 14.78 29.74
N ALA A 41 8.32 14.47 29.49
CA ALA A 41 9.12 15.10 28.43
C ALA A 41 8.55 14.78 27.02
N LEU A 42 7.94 13.61 26.83
CA LEU A 42 7.27 13.23 25.58
C LEU A 42 5.93 13.95 25.38
N ILE A 43 5.20 14.19 26.47
CA ILE A 43 3.91 14.92 26.44
C ILE A 43 4.14 16.43 26.22
N TRP A 44 5.20 16.99 26.77
CA TRP A 44 5.50 18.41 26.75
C TRP A 44 6.53 18.81 25.67
N ARG A 45 6.67 18.03 24.62
CA ARG A 45 7.50 18.45 23.48
C ARG A 45 6.84 19.66 22.82
N PRO A 46 7.48 20.82 22.76
CA PRO A 46 6.97 21.95 22.00
C PRO A 46 6.89 21.56 20.52
N ALA A 47 5.92 22.14 19.81
CA ALA A 47 5.86 21.99 18.36
C ALA A 47 7.19 22.42 17.75
N PRO A 48 7.71 21.71 16.75
CA PRO A 48 8.96 22.12 16.10
C PRO A 48 8.78 23.48 15.43
N GLU A 49 9.67 24.41 15.73
CA GLU A 49 9.71 25.70 15.06
C GLU A 49 10.19 25.50 13.61
N LEU A 50 9.53 26.21 12.70
CA LEU A 50 9.92 26.25 11.29
C LEU A 50 10.78 27.48 11.03
N PRO A 51 11.81 27.39 10.18
CA PRO A 51 12.55 28.56 9.71
C PRO A 51 11.62 29.53 8.98
N ASP A 52 11.94 30.82 9.04
CA ASP A 52 11.19 31.88 8.34
C ASP A 52 11.24 31.74 6.81
N SER A 53 12.22 31.04 6.30
CA SER A 53 12.42 30.78 4.88
C SER A 53 13.14 29.43 4.71
N ALA A 54 12.50 28.46 4.05
CA ALA A 54 13.10 27.15 3.80
C ALA A 54 12.51 26.49 2.55
N ALA A 55 13.23 25.51 1.97
CA ALA A 55 12.64 24.60 1.00
C ALA A 55 11.93 23.44 1.73
N LEU A 56 10.76 23.02 1.24
CA LEU A 56 10.19 21.74 1.65
C LEU A 56 10.95 20.61 0.95
N VAL A 57 11.43 19.61 1.70
CA VAL A 57 12.19 18.49 1.16
C VAL A 57 11.31 17.25 1.12
N LEU A 58 10.99 16.79 -0.10
CA LEU A 58 10.36 15.51 -0.37
C LEU A 58 11.43 14.45 -0.61
N LYS A 59 11.58 13.55 0.34
CA LYS A 59 12.51 12.43 0.26
C LYS A 59 11.79 11.13 0.62
N PRO A 60 10.90 10.63 -0.28
CA PRO A 60 10.19 9.40 -0.04
C PRO A 60 11.16 8.23 0.07
N SER A 61 10.93 7.34 1.01
CA SER A 61 11.74 6.16 1.28
C SER A 61 10.86 4.91 1.25
N GLY A 62 11.30 3.88 0.52
CA GLY A 62 10.52 2.68 0.28
C GLY A 62 9.30 2.92 -0.62
N ALA A 63 8.31 2.06 -0.52
CA ALA A 63 7.10 2.16 -1.32
C ALA A 63 6.14 3.25 -0.78
N LEU A 64 5.43 3.93 -1.69
CA LEU A 64 4.28 4.77 -1.33
C LEU A 64 3.10 3.87 -0.95
N VAL A 65 2.55 4.11 0.24
CA VAL A 65 1.43 3.34 0.79
C VAL A 65 0.32 4.28 1.27
N GLU A 66 -0.91 3.76 1.36
CA GLU A 66 -2.02 4.53 1.92
C GLU A 66 -1.89 4.64 3.45
N GLN A 67 -1.45 3.55 4.07
CA GLN A 67 -1.18 3.47 5.50
C GLN A 67 0.10 2.67 5.75
N THR A 68 1.01 3.21 6.57
CA THR A 68 2.24 2.50 6.94
C THR A 68 1.93 1.29 7.81
N ARG A 69 2.55 0.15 7.52
CA ARG A 69 2.40 -1.05 8.34
C ARG A 69 3.01 -0.80 9.72
N LEU A 70 2.25 -1.19 10.73
CA LEU A 70 2.76 -1.26 12.09
C LEU A 70 3.55 -2.56 12.21
N GLU A 71 4.88 -2.47 12.20
CA GLU A 71 5.74 -3.63 12.45
C GLU A 71 5.59 -4.04 13.92
N GLU A 72 5.47 -5.34 14.17
CA GLU A 72 5.52 -5.83 15.55
C GLU A 72 6.94 -5.58 16.12
N PRO A 73 7.06 -4.98 17.31
CA PRO A 73 8.36 -4.67 17.91
C PRO A 73 9.27 -5.89 18.07
N LEU A 74 8.70 -7.10 18.15
CA LEU A 74 9.44 -8.37 18.23
C LEU A 74 10.06 -8.79 16.89
N ASP A 75 9.50 -8.35 15.76
CA ASP A 75 10.07 -8.65 14.44
C ASP A 75 11.37 -7.88 14.21
N LEU A 76 11.52 -6.70 14.82
CA LEU A 76 12.76 -5.92 14.82
C LEU A 76 13.90 -6.60 15.57
N LEU A 77 13.60 -7.51 16.50
CA LEU A 77 14.58 -8.26 17.29
C LEU A 77 15.00 -9.58 16.63
N ARG A 78 14.34 -9.97 15.52
CA ARG A 78 14.73 -11.17 14.78
C ARG A 78 16.00 -10.93 13.98
N PRO A 79 16.95 -11.88 13.96
CA PRO A 79 18.12 -11.79 13.09
C PRO A 79 17.67 -11.66 11.62
N GLY A 80 17.99 -10.55 10.97
CA GLY A 80 17.57 -10.26 9.60
C GLY A 80 16.23 -9.50 9.46
N GLY A 81 15.58 -9.09 10.55
CA GLY A 81 14.44 -8.18 10.55
C GLY A 81 14.88 -6.78 10.08
N ALA A 82 14.79 -6.54 8.78
CA ALA A 82 15.00 -5.21 8.21
C ALA A 82 13.65 -4.48 8.15
N ARG A 83 13.62 -3.22 8.57
CA ARG A 83 12.42 -2.38 8.35
C ARG A 83 12.15 -2.27 6.85
N VAL A 84 10.94 -2.64 6.44
CA VAL A 84 10.45 -2.30 5.11
C VAL A 84 10.13 -0.81 5.14
N SER A 85 11.01 0.00 4.53
CA SER A 85 10.78 1.44 4.44
C SER A 85 9.50 1.70 3.65
N GLN A 86 8.62 2.53 4.20
CA GLN A 86 7.34 2.92 3.59
C GLN A 86 7.08 4.40 3.86
N THR A 87 6.49 5.07 2.87
CA THR A 87 6.08 6.47 3.00
C THR A 87 4.58 6.60 2.77
N ALA A 88 3.86 7.15 3.75
CA ALA A 88 2.42 7.41 3.61
C ALA A 88 2.17 8.53 2.60
N LEU A 89 1.43 8.22 1.54
CA LEU A 89 1.16 9.13 0.43
C LEU A 89 0.42 10.40 0.90
N HIS A 90 -0.62 10.24 1.73
CA HIS A 90 -1.41 11.36 2.23
C HIS A 90 -0.57 12.41 2.98
N ASN A 91 0.48 12.00 3.69
CA ASN A 91 1.39 12.94 4.36
C ASN A 91 2.20 13.79 3.37
N LEU A 92 2.64 13.21 2.25
CA LEU A 92 3.35 13.95 1.21
C LEU A 92 2.42 14.96 0.54
N ILE A 93 1.21 14.52 0.17
CA ILE A 93 0.19 15.38 -0.48
C ILE A 93 -0.22 16.52 0.45
N GLU A 94 -0.51 16.24 1.72
CA GLU A 94 -0.85 17.28 2.71
C GLU A 94 0.27 18.30 2.88
N ALA A 95 1.53 17.84 2.98
CA ALA A 95 2.66 18.73 3.13
C ALA A 95 2.85 19.64 1.90
N VAL A 96 2.77 19.08 0.70
CA VAL A 96 2.89 19.84 -0.57
C VAL A 96 1.75 20.84 -0.71
N GLY A 97 0.51 20.41 -0.44
CA GLY A 97 -0.67 21.28 -0.49
C GLY A 97 -0.59 22.46 0.48
N ALA A 98 -0.20 22.19 1.74
CA ALA A 98 -0.03 23.26 2.74
C ALA A 98 1.13 24.20 2.39
N ALA A 99 2.24 23.68 1.87
CA ALA A 99 3.42 24.46 1.51
C ALA A 99 3.18 25.43 0.35
N ARG A 100 2.20 25.16 -0.51
CA ARG A 100 1.80 26.06 -1.61
C ARG A 100 1.49 27.48 -1.10
N ASP A 101 0.72 27.56 -0.03
CA ASP A 101 0.20 28.83 0.50
C ASP A 101 1.01 29.34 1.70
N ASP A 102 1.98 28.58 2.20
CA ASP A 102 2.85 28.96 3.33
C ASP A 102 4.01 29.84 2.85
N ALA A 103 4.03 31.10 3.28
CA ALA A 103 5.07 32.07 2.92
C ALA A 103 6.48 31.66 3.40
N ARG A 104 6.58 30.80 4.44
CA ARG A 104 7.86 30.31 4.96
C ARG A 104 8.50 29.27 4.04
N ILE A 105 7.71 28.65 3.16
CA ILE A 105 8.22 27.71 2.17
C ILE A 105 8.47 28.43 0.86
N THR A 106 9.73 28.46 0.44
CA THR A 106 10.19 29.22 -0.74
C THR A 106 10.47 28.36 -1.97
N GLY A 107 10.35 27.04 -1.84
CA GLY A 107 10.49 26.10 -2.95
C GLY A 107 10.34 24.66 -2.48
N LEU A 108 10.39 23.73 -3.44
CA LEU A 108 10.27 22.29 -3.23
C LEU A 108 11.53 21.58 -3.77
N VAL A 109 12.11 20.72 -2.97
CA VAL A 109 13.26 19.87 -3.34
C VAL A 109 12.79 18.42 -3.32
N ILE A 110 12.99 17.68 -4.42
CA ILE A 110 12.58 16.29 -4.58
C ILE A 110 13.84 15.42 -4.74
N GLU A 111 14.04 14.48 -3.83
CA GLU A 111 15.08 13.45 -3.88
C GLU A 111 14.42 12.07 -3.95
N THR A 112 14.52 11.41 -5.10
CA THR A 112 13.78 10.16 -5.36
C THR A 112 14.59 8.89 -5.18
N ASP A 113 15.89 8.97 -4.87
CA ASP A 113 16.78 7.80 -4.78
C ASP A 113 16.32 6.72 -3.78
N GLY A 114 15.60 7.12 -2.74
CA GLY A 114 15.03 6.21 -1.75
C GLY A 114 13.68 5.60 -2.12
N LEU A 115 13.03 6.10 -3.18
CA LEU A 115 11.71 5.65 -3.59
C LEU A 115 11.79 4.24 -4.20
N ALA A 116 11.04 3.30 -3.64
CA ALA A 116 10.87 1.96 -4.20
C ALA A 116 9.66 1.92 -5.16
N ARG A 117 9.48 0.75 -5.80
CA ARG A 117 8.34 0.51 -6.69
C ARG A 117 7.03 0.89 -6.01
N SER A 118 6.25 1.72 -6.68
CA SER A 118 4.97 2.25 -6.20
C SER A 118 3.97 2.27 -7.35
N GLY A 119 2.70 2.08 -7.06
CA GLY A 119 1.65 2.10 -8.08
C GLY A 119 1.58 3.45 -8.82
N ILE A 120 1.32 3.40 -10.12
CA ILE A 120 1.27 4.59 -10.99
C ILE A 120 0.24 5.62 -10.48
N SER A 121 -0.92 5.19 -10.01
CA SER A 121 -1.94 6.09 -9.46
C SER A 121 -1.43 6.92 -8.28
N LYS A 122 -0.69 6.30 -7.34
CA LYS A 122 -0.10 6.99 -6.20
C LYS A 122 0.96 8.01 -6.61
N LEU A 123 1.83 7.63 -7.55
CA LEU A 123 2.82 8.53 -8.11
C LEU A 123 2.16 9.70 -8.84
N SER A 124 1.10 9.45 -9.59
CA SER A 124 0.35 10.47 -10.31
C SER A 124 -0.42 11.40 -9.37
N GLU A 125 -1.03 10.89 -8.28
CA GLU A 125 -1.64 11.74 -7.25
C GLU A 125 -0.61 12.69 -6.62
N LEU A 126 0.60 12.20 -6.32
CA LEU A 126 1.66 13.05 -5.79
C LEU A 126 2.16 14.07 -6.82
N ARG A 127 2.29 13.67 -8.11
CA ARG A 127 2.60 14.60 -9.21
C ARG A 127 1.57 15.73 -9.28
N ALA A 128 0.29 15.41 -9.29
CA ALA A 128 -0.79 16.39 -9.36
C ALA A 128 -0.74 17.40 -8.19
N ALA A 129 -0.38 16.94 -7.00
CA ALA A 129 -0.14 17.83 -5.85
C ALA A 129 1.06 18.76 -6.09
N ILE A 130 2.16 18.24 -6.67
CA ILE A 130 3.35 19.06 -7.01
C ILE A 130 3.03 20.04 -8.14
N GLU A 131 2.30 19.64 -9.17
CA GLU A 131 1.83 20.54 -10.23
C GLU A 131 0.96 21.67 -9.69
N THR A 132 0.08 21.34 -8.72
CA THR A 132 -0.70 22.36 -8.01
C THR A 132 0.20 23.29 -7.19
N PHE A 133 1.25 22.77 -6.54
CA PHE A 133 2.23 23.58 -5.83
C PHE A 133 2.94 24.56 -6.78
N LYS A 134 3.31 24.15 -7.99
CA LYS A 134 3.95 25.01 -9.01
C LYS A 134 3.12 26.21 -9.37
N THR A 135 1.79 26.17 -9.24
CA THR A 135 0.93 27.35 -9.48
C THR A 135 1.19 28.52 -8.54
N SER A 136 1.88 28.29 -7.41
CA SER A 136 2.34 29.34 -6.51
C SER A 136 3.53 30.16 -7.04
N GLY A 137 4.15 29.73 -8.15
CA GLY A 137 5.37 30.33 -8.70
C GLY A 137 6.65 29.97 -7.94
N LYS A 138 6.56 29.12 -6.91
CA LYS A 138 7.73 28.64 -6.17
C LYS A 138 8.43 27.54 -6.95
N PRO A 139 9.79 27.56 -7.03
CA PRO A 139 10.55 26.59 -7.81
C PRO A 139 10.45 25.16 -7.25
N VAL A 140 10.41 24.20 -8.15
CA VAL A 140 10.49 22.77 -7.86
C VAL A 140 11.74 22.20 -8.50
N ILE A 141 12.65 21.64 -7.71
CA ILE A 141 13.92 21.10 -8.19
C ILE A 141 14.02 19.63 -7.76
N ALA A 142 14.39 18.78 -8.70
CA ALA A 142 14.57 17.34 -8.43
C ALA A 142 16.01 16.91 -8.68
N ARG A 143 16.46 15.89 -7.95
CA ARG A 143 17.74 15.22 -8.16
C ARG A 143 17.61 13.72 -7.95
N GLY A 144 18.30 12.96 -8.79
CA GLY A 144 18.54 11.55 -8.61
C GLY A 144 19.94 11.14 -9.05
N GLU A 145 20.45 10.06 -8.48
CA GLU A 145 21.72 9.48 -8.91
C GLU A 145 21.49 8.46 -10.04
N ARG A 146 20.46 7.65 -9.88
CA ARG A 146 20.00 6.64 -10.83
C ARG A 146 18.48 6.66 -10.80
N LEU A 147 17.89 7.10 -11.87
CA LEU A 147 16.45 7.29 -11.97
C LEU A 147 15.82 6.10 -12.71
N ASP A 148 15.24 5.19 -11.95
CA ASP A 148 14.34 4.19 -12.55
C ASP A 148 13.02 4.84 -12.98
N GLN A 149 12.16 4.05 -13.61
CA GLN A 149 10.92 4.53 -14.21
C GLN A 149 10.01 5.27 -13.21
N GLY A 150 9.80 4.74 -12.01
CA GLY A 150 8.95 5.37 -10.99
C GLY A 150 9.58 6.62 -10.37
N GLN A 151 10.89 6.56 -10.10
CA GLN A 151 11.67 7.67 -9.59
C GLN A 151 11.71 8.83 -10.59
N TYR A 152 11.95 8.52 -11.87
CA TYR A 152 11.96 9.53 -12.93
C TYR A 152 10.56 10.12 -13.17
N TYR A 153 9.51 9.30 -13.14
CA TYR A 153 8.15 9.79 -13.28
C TYR A 153 7.83 10.88 -12.25
N LEU A 154 8.26 10.70 -11.00
CA LEU A 154 8.10 11.72 -9.97
C LEU A 154 9.05 12.90 -10.17
N ALA A 155 10.32 12.66 -10.53
CA ALA A 155 11.30 13.74 -10.74
C ALA A 155 10.96 14.61 -11.95
N SER A 156 10.38 14.03 -13.01
CA SER A 156 10.10 14.73 -14.28
C SER A 156 9.12 15.89 -14.17
N VAL A 157 8.34 15.99 -13.09
CA VAL A 157 7.41 17.12 -12.83
C VAL A 157 8.13 18.39 -12.41
N ALA A 158 9.39 18.29 -11.97
CA ALA A 158 10.18 19.43 -11.51
C ALA A 158 10.50 20.42 -12.64
N ASP A 159 10.72 21.68 -12.27
CA ASP A 159 11.16 22.72 -13.21
C ASP A 159 12.60 22.47 -13.66
N GLU A 160 13.40 21.85 -12.81
CA GLU A 160 14.81 21.51 -13.06
C GLU A 160 15.12 20.12 -12.50
N VAL A 161 15.63 19.23 -13.34
CA VAL A 161 16.00 17.86 -12.98
C VAL A 161 17.52 17.69 -13.09
N HIS A 162 18.17 17.41 -11.96
CA HIS A 162 19.59 17.13 -11.89
C HIS A 162 19.85 15.61 -11.88
N LEU A 163 20.87 15.18 -12.59
CA LEU A 163 21.33 13.78 -12.62
C LEU A 163 22.81 13.71 -12.28
N SER A 164 23.24 12.61 -11.65
CA SER A 164 24.68 12.31 -11.55
C SER A 164 25.26 12.05 -12.94
N ALA A 165 26.48 12.52 -13.21
CA ALA A 165 27.15 12.30 -14.51
C ALA A 165 27.39 10.81 -14.83
N ASP A 166 27.47 9.95 -13.80
CA ASP A 166 27.55 8.49 -13.92
C ASP A 166 26.18 7.80 -13.72
N GLY A 167 25.11 8.58 -13.75
CA GLY A 167 23.75 8.10 -13.55
C GLY A 167 23.06 7.64 -14.83
N PHE A 168 21.76 7.40 -14.72
CA PHE A 168 20.90 7.07 -15.86
C PHE A 168 19.45 7.46 -15.60
N VAL A 169 18.69 7.61 -16.67
CA VAL A 169 17.22 7.54 -16.68
C VAL A 169 16.84 6.28 -17.45
N LEU A 170 16.15 5.35 -16.78
CA LEU A 170 15.79 4.07 -17.40
C LEU A 170 14.26 3.89 -17.47
N LEU A 171 13.72 4.11 -18.67
CA LEU A 171 12.31 3.92 -18.98
C LEU A 171 12.16 2.61 -19.78
N ARG A 172 11.59 1.58 -19.14
CA ARG A 172 11.54 0.21 -19.70
C ARG A 172 10.18 -0.18 -20.25
N GLY A 173 9.16 0.66 -20.05
CA GLY A 173 7.77 0.28 -20.31
C GLY A 173 7.17 -0.54 -19.16
N LEU A 174 5.95 -1.02 -19.41
CA LEU A 174 5.20 -1.85 -18.46
C LEU A 174 5.10 -3.28 -18.99
N ALA A 175 5.28 -4.25 -18.12
CA ALA A 175 5.17 -5.67 -18.47
C ALA A 175 4.56 -6.46 -17.32
N ARG A 176 3.77 -7.48 -17.65
CA ARG A 176 3.27 -8.49 -16.72
C ARG A 176 3.70 -9.86 -17.19
N TYR A 177 4.53 -10.52 -16.40
CA TYR A 177 4.92 -11.91 -16.58
C TYR A 177 4.55 -12.68 -15.32
N SER A 178 3.89 -13.83 -15.49
CA SER A 178 3.48 -14.74 -14.41
C SER A 178 4.10 -16.11 -14.61
N SER A 179 4.44 -16.79 -13.53
CA SER A 179 4.88 -18.19 -13.56
C SER A 179 3.67 -19.09 -13.71
N TYR A 180 3.76 -20.13 -14.54
CA TYR A 180 2.73 -21.13 -14.76
C TYR A 180 3.21 -22.47 -14.27
N PHE A 181 2.50 -23.03 -13.29
CA PHE A 181 2.87 -24.25 -12.58
C PHE A 181 2.09 -25.49 -13.07
N GLY A 182 1.12 -25.34 -14.00
CA GLY A 182 0.25 -26.43 -14.43
C GLY A 182 1.03 -27.70 -14.79
N ASN A 183 2.00 -27.61 -15.70
CA ASN A 183 2.82 -28.76 -16.10
C ASN A 183 3.65 -29.36 -14.93
N ALA A 184 4.12 -28.54 -14.01
CA ALA A 184 4.87 -29.01 -12.84
C ALA A 184 3.95 -29.75 -11.87
N LEU A 185 2.76 -29.22 -11.62
CA LEU A 185 1.74 -29.84 -10.78
C LEU A 185 1.27 -31.17 -11.39
N ASP A 186 0.99 -31.20 -12.69
CA ASP A 186 0.66 -32.44 -13.42
C ASP A 186 1.76 -33.49 -13.31
N SER A 187 3.04 -33.09 -13.47
CA SER A 187 4.18 -34.00 -13.34
C SER A 187 4.32 -34.56 -11.93
N LEU A 188 3.93 -33.82 -10.92
CA LEU A 188 3.89 -34.24 -9.52
C LEU A 188 2.63 -35.07 -9.20
N GLY A 189 1.64 -35.14 -10.11
CA GLY A 189 0.34 -35.77 -9.89
C GLY A 189 -0.60 -34.93 -9.01
N VAL A 190 -0.29 -33.64 -8.80
CA VAL A 190 -1.16 -32.71 -8.04
C VAL A 190 -2.25 -32.19 -8.96
N LYS A 191 -3.50 -32.51 -8.63
CA LYS A 191 -4.65 -31.97 -9.36
C LYS A 191 -5.14 -30.69 -8.71
N VAL A 192 -5.51 -29.70 -9.53
CA VAL A 192 -6.09 -28.45 -9.05
C VAL A 192 -7.53 -28.34 -9.57
N HIS A 193 -8.48 -28.47 -8.68
CA HIS A 193 -9.90 -28.29 -8.99
C HIS A 193 -10.26 -26.82 -8.93
N VAL A 194 -10.80 -26.28 -10.02
CA VAL A 194 -11.19 -24.87 -10.14
C VAL A 194 -12.67 -24.78 -10.45
N PHE A 195 -13.36 -23.99 -9.64
CA PHE A 195 -14.75 -23.59 -9.81
C PHE A 195 -14.78 -22.09 -10.02
N ARG A 196 -15.20 -21.60 -11.16
CA ARG A 196 -15.18 -20.18 -11.49
C ARG A 196 -16.34 -19.80 -12.40
N VAL A 197 -16.71 -18.50 -12.34
CA VAL A 197 -17.57 -17.85 -13.31
C VAL A 197 -16.86 -16.60 -13.81
N GLY A 198 -16.88 -16.39 -15.13
CA GLY A 198 -16.26 -15.27 -15.80
C GLY A 198 -15.09 -15.67 -16.67
N GLU A 199 -15.12 -15.28 -17.95
CA GLU A 199 -14.09 -15.60 -18.94
C GLU A 199 -12.72 -15.02 -18.57
N TYR A 200 -12.71 -13.78 -18.03
CA TYR A 200 -11.50 -13.03 -17.67
C TYR A 200 -11.03 -13.28 -16.24
N LYS A 201 -11.66 -14.19 -15.48
CA LYS A 201 -11.22 -14.52 -14.10
C LYS A 201 -10.03 -15.46 -14.16
N SER A 202 -8.85 -14.92 -14.48
CA SER A 202 -7.61 -15.64 -14.79
C SER A 202 -6.78 -16.06 -13.58
N PHE A 203 -7.21 -15.75 -12.34
CA PHE A 203 -6.44 -16.03 -11.11
C PHE A 203 -5.96 -17.48 -11.00
N SER A 204 -6.77 -18.46 -11.43
CA SER A 204 -6.43 -19.88 -11.38
C SER A 204 -5.50 -20.36 -12.50
N GLU A 205 -5.29 -19.58 -13.54
CA GLU A 205 -4.51 -19.98 -14.72
C GLU A 205 -3.06 -20.37 -14.40
N PRO A 206 -2.33 -19.67 -13.52
CA PRO A 206 -0.99 -20.09 -13.10
C PRO A 206 -0.90 -21.52 -12.60
N PHE A 207 -1.98 -22.05 -12.00
CA PHE A 207 -2.01 -23.37 -11.40
C PHE A 207 -2.61 -24.47 -12.29
N THR A 208 -3.28 -24.08 -13.39
CA THR A 208 -4.00 -25.02 -14.27
C THR A 208 -3.52 -25.00 -15.72
N ARG A 209 -2.65 -24.05 -16.07
CA ARG A 209 -2.17 -23.85 -17.45
C ARG A 209 -0.64 -23.75 -17.48
N SER A 210 -0.10 -23.82 -18.69
CA SER A 210 1.33 -23.60 -18.97
C SER A 210 1.61 -22.22 -19.57
N ASN A 211 0.56 -21.42 -19.83
CA ASN A 211 0.64 -20.09 -20.44
C ASN A 211 -0.62 -19.29 -20.15
N MET A 212 -0.54 -17.97 -20.39
CA MET A 212 -1.66 -17.04 -20.35
C MET A 212 -2.72 -17.39 -21.39
N SER A 213 -4.01 -17.35 -21.03
CA SER A 213 -5.10 -17.46 -22.01
C SER A 213 -5.15 -16.27 -22.94
N ASP A 214 -5.84 -16.39 -24.08
CA ASP A 214 -6.01 -15.28 -25.02
C ASP A 214 -6.82 -14.15 -24.37
N ALA A 215 -7.89 -14.48 -23.62
CA ALA A 215 -8.70 -13.50 -22.91
C ALA A 215 -7.88 -12.71 -21.85
N ASP A 216 -7.06 -13.39 -21.04
CA ASP A 216 -6.19 -12.72 -20.06
C ASP A 216 -5.10 -11.88 -20.75
N ARG A 217 -4.55 -12.38 -21.88
CA ARG A 217 -3.55 -11.67 -22.69
C ARG A 217 -4.09 -10.38 -23.28
N ASP A 218 -5.30 -10.41 -23.85
CA ASP A 218 -5.91 -9.24 -24.48
C ASP A 218 -6.31 -8.22 -23.42
N SER A 219 -6.94 -8.66 -22.33
CA SER A 219 -7.28 -7.78 -21.19
C SER A 219 -6.02 -7.15 -20.57
N THR A 220 -4.94 -7.92 -20.42
CA THR A 220 -3.67 -7.41 -19.86
C THR A 220 -3.03 -6.40 -20.82
N ARG A 221 -3.07 -6.65 -22.13
CA ARG A 221 -2.54 -5.70 -23.13
C ARG A 221 -3.27 -4.36 -23.06
N ASP A 222 -4.60 -4.38 -23.07
CA ASP A 222 -5.42 -3.17 -22.97
C ASP A 222 -5.08 -2.34 -21.71
N LEU A 223 -4.90 -3.02 -20.57
CA LEU A 223 -4.51 -2.37 -19.31
C LEU A 223 -3.12 -1.74 -19.40
N LEU A 224 -2.12 -2.50 -19.85
CA LEU A 224 -0.74 -2.03 -19.93
C LEU A 224 -0.59 -0.87 -20.92
N GLU A 225 -1.26 -0.93 -22.07
CA GLU A 225 -1.27 0.15 -23.07
C GLU A 225 -1.93 1.41 -22.51
N GLY A 226 -3.07 1.29 -21.82
CA GLY A 226 -3.75 2.42 -21.19
C GLY A 226 -2.88 3.12 -20.16
N LEU A 227 -2.30 2.35 -19.23
CA LEU A 227 -1.40 2.86 -18.20
C LEU A 227 -0.13 3.49 -18.79
N TRP A 228 0.45 2.84 -19.80
CA TRP A 228 1.67 3.31 -20.45
C TRP A 228 1.46 4.60 -21.23
N ASN A 229 0.35 4.71 -21.94
CA ASN A 229 0.01 5.94 -22.69
C ASN A 229 -0.14 7.14 -21.75
N MET A 230 -0.77 6.96 -20.59
CA MET A 230 -0.88 8.00 -19.57
C MET A 230 0.50 8.37 -19.01
N PHE A 231 1.28 7.37 -18.60
CA PHE A 231 2.60 7.55 -17.99
C PHE A 231 3.56 8.34 -18.90
N ARG A 232 3.70 7.92 -20.17
CA ARG A 232 4.58 8.61 -21.12
C ARG A 232 4.04 9.99 -21.52
N GLY A 233 2.70 10.13 -21.58
CA GLY A 233 2.06 11.41 -21.84
C GLY A 233 2.39 12.46 -20.78
N ASP A 234 2.33 12.08 -19.52
CA ASP A 234 2.68 12.94 -18.39
C ASP A 234 4.15 13.36 -18.41
N ILE A 235 5.06 12.45 -18.72
CA ILE A 235 6.49 12.76 -18.86
C ILE A 235 6.70 13.73 -20.02
N ALA A 236 6.14 13.43 -21.20
CA ALA A 236 6.28 14.25 -22.39
C ALA A 236 5.78 15.68 -22.14
N ALA A 237 4.62 15.83 -21.49
CA ALA A 237 4.05 17.12 -21.14
C ALA A 237 4.93 17.89 -20.16
N SER A 238 5.38 17.27 -19.08
CA SER A 238 6.18 17.96 -18.04
C SER A 238 7.58 18.34 -18.50
N ARG A 239 8.19 17.54 -19.37
CA ARG A 239 9.53 17.81 -19.91
C ARG A 239 9.49 18.62 -21.21
N ASN A 240 8.29 18.94 -21.72
CA ASN A 240 8.11 19.60 -23.02
C ASN A 240 8.86 18.90 -24.17
N VAL A 241 8.86 17.56 -24.14
CA VAL A 241 9.42 16.72 -25.20
C VAL A 241 8.29 16.12 -26.02
N GLY A 242 8.49 15.91 -27.31
CA GLY A 242 7.49 15.23 -28.14
C GLY A 242 7.37 13.75 -27.76
N LEU A 243 6.18 13.17 -27.91
CA LEU A 243 5.98 11.73 -27.70
C LEU A 243 6.89 10.88 -28.59
N GLY A 244 7.08 11.26 -29.88
CA GLY A 244 7.97 10.54 -30.79
C GLY A 244 9.41 10.45 -30.28
N PRO A 245 10.10 11.57 -29.99
CA PRO A 245 11.44 11.54 -29.39
C PRO A 245 11.54 10.77 -28.08
N LEU A 246 10.51 10.81 -27.24
CA LEU A 246 10.46 10.02 -26.02
C LEU A 246 10.34 8.52 -26.33
N ASP A 247 9.47 8.15 -27.28
CA ASP A 247 9.32 6.76 -27.74
C ASP A 247 10.60 6.25 -28.38
N ASP A 248 11.30 7.05 -29.19
CA ASP A 248 12.60 6.71 -29.78
C ASP A 248 13.64 6.41 -28.69
N TYR A 249 13.72 7.25 -27.64
CA TYR A 249 14.60 7.00 -26.51
C TYR A 249 14.28 5.68 -25.78
N ILE A 250 13.00 5.35 -25.63
CA ILE A 250 12.55 4.15 -24.91
C ILE A 250 12.72 2.89 -25.76
N MET A 251 12.28 2.94 -27.02
CA MET A 251 12.22 1.76 -27.88
C MET A 251 13.59 1.41 -28.47
N ASP A 252 14.45 2.40 -28.68
CA ASP A 252 15.83 2.19 -29.15
C ASP A 252 16.87 2.78 -28.19
N TYR A 253 16.75 2.41 -26.92
CA TYR A 253 17.69 2.83 -25.88
C TYR A 253 19.14 2.48 -26.22
N GLY A 254 19.36 1.36 -26.94
CA GLY A 254 20.68 0.96 -27.41
C GLY A 254 21.29 1.98 -28.40
N ALA A 255 20.52 2.52 -29.34
CA ALA A 255 20.97 3.56 -30.22
C ALA A 255 21.24 4.89 -29.50
N ALA A 256 20.35 5.28 -28.57
CA ALA A 256 20.55 6.46 -27.72
C ALA A 256 21.86 6.38 -26.91
N LEU A 257 22.12 5.21 -26.34
CA LEU A 257 23.35 4.94 -25.59
C LEU A 257 24.60 4.98 -26.51
N ALA A 258 24.54 4.36 -27.69
CA ALA A 258 25.63 4.38 -28.67
C ALA A 258 25.94 5.80 -29.15
N ALA A 259 24.92 6.62 -29.44
CA ALA A 259 25.05 8.02 -29.81
C ALA A 259 25.71 8.90 -28.72
N SER A 260 25.65 8.47 -27.49
CA SER A 260 26.26 9.11 -26.30
C SER A 260 27.58 8.46 -25.90
N GLY A 261 28.20 7.65 -26.78
CA GLY A 261 29.46 6.98 -26.48
C GLY A 261 29.41 5.99 -25.32
N GLY A 262 28.23 5.47 -24.99
CA GLY A 262 27.99 4.56 -23.87
C GLY A 262 27.63 5.26 -22.55
N ASN A 263 27.57 6.59 -22.51
CA ASN A 263 27.20 7.34 -21.31
C ASN A 263 25.66 7.51 -21.23
N ALA A 264 25.04 6.82 -20.29
CA ALA A 264 23.59 6.82 -20.10
C ALA A 264 23.02 8.17 -19.60
N ALA A 265 23.82 8.91 -18.80
CA ALA A 265 23.41 10.25 -18.36
C ALA A 265 23.39 11.24 -19.54
N ASP A 266 24.41 11.19 -20.42
CA ASP A 266 24.45 12.02 -21.62
C ASP A 266 23.32 11.68 -22.61
N ALA A 267 22.93 10.40 -22.71
CA ALA A 267 21.76 9.99 -23.47
C ALA A 267 20.48 10.65 -22.94
N ALA A 268 20.27 10.66 -21.62
CA ALA A 268 19.12 11.28 -20.97
C ALA A 268 19.11 12.82 -21.15
N LEU A 269 20.29 13.47 -21.07
CA LEU A 269 20.42 14.91 -21.29
C LEU A 269 20.09 15.29 -22.72
N ARG A 270 20.62 14.57 -23.72
CA ARG A 270 20.32 14.78 -25.15
C ARG A 270 18.85 14.57 -25.50
N ALA A 271 18.19 13.63 -24.80
CA ALA A 271 16.77 13.39 -24.94
C ALA A 271 15.88 14.44 -24.24
N GLY A 272 16.46 15.43 -23.56
CA GLY A 272 15.72 16.46 -22.81
C GLY A 272 15.05 15.94 -21.53
N LEU A 273 15.44 14.75 -21.06
CA LEU A 273 14.84 14.14 -19.88
C LEU A 273 15.41 14.73 -18.59
N VAL A 274 16.63 15.26 -18.61
CA VAL A 274 17.28 15.96 -17.50
C VAL A 274 17.87 17.28 -17.99
N ASP A 275 18.10 18.23 -17.07
CA ASP A 275 18.53 19.59 -17.43
C ASP A 275 20.04 19.77 -17.25
N ARG A 276 20.62 19.12 -16.24
CA ARG A 276 22.06 19.21 -15.97
C ARG A 276 22.59 18.05 -15.16
N PHE A 277 23.91 17.90 -15.18
CA PHE A 277 24.60 17.03 -14.26
C PHE A 277 25.01 17.78 -13.00
N SER A 278 25.03 17.09 -11.86
CA SER A 278 25.57 17.62 -10.60
C SER A 278 26.11 16.52 -9.72
N THR A 279 27.28 16.75 -9.16
CA THR A 279 27.80 15.99 -8.03
C THR A 279 27.01 16.31 -6.75
N ARG A 280 27.21 15.57 -5.68
CA ARG A 280 26.49 15.82 -4.40
C ARG A 280 26.86 17.16 -3.77
N ASP A 281 28.10 17.59 -3.92
CA ASP A 281 28.58 18.87 -3.41
C ASP A 281 28.09 20.06 -4.26
N GLU A 282 28.11 19.95 -5.59
CA GLU A 282 27.51 20.96 -6.49
C GLU A 282 26.00 21.11 -6.25
N TRP A 283 25.30 19.99 -6.05
CA TRP A 283 23.88 20.00 -5.70
C TRP A 283 23.64 20.75 -4.40
N ARG A 284 24.36 20.42 -3.32
CA ARG A 284 24.25 21.15 -2.05
C ARG A 284 24.60 22.62 -2.22
N GLY A 285 25.64 22.94 -2.99
CA GLY A 285 26.03 24.29 -3.31
C GLY A 285 24.90 25.10 -3.97
N ALA A 286 24.30 24.55 -5.00
CA ALA A 286 23.16 25.16 -5.72
C ALA A 286 21.94 25.38 -4.80
N LEU A 287 21.64 24.40 -3.94
CA LEU A 287 20.53 24.53 -2.97
C LEU A 287 20.82 25.58 -1.89
N ARG A 288 22.08 25.69 -1.41
CA ARG A 288 22.50 26.72 -0.44
C ARG A 288 22.43 28.13 -1.06
N GLU A 289 22.81 28.28 -2.31
CA GLU A 289 22.68 29.54 -3.04
C GLU A 289 21.20 29.95 -3.19
N ARG A 290 20.32 29.01 -3.47
CA ARG A 290 18.91 29.28 -3.76
C ARG A 290 18.04 29.42 -2.50
N PHE A 291 18.26 28.62 -1.47
CA PHE A 291 17.42 28.56 -0.25
C PHE A 291 18.12 29.04 1.01
N GLY A 292 19.38 29.43 0.91
CA GLY A 292 20.20 29.85 2.05
C GLY A 292 20.85 28.67 2.79
N VAL A 293 21.77 29.00 3.68
CA VAL A 293 22.50 28.04 4.51
C VAL A 293 21.64 27.67 5.71
N GLY A 294 21.59 26.37 6.04
CA GLY A 294 20.92 25.84 7.22
C GLY A 294 21.60 26.27 8.54
N ASP A 295 20.92 26.02 9.65
CA ASP A 295 21.39 26.43 10.98
C ASP A 295 22.65 25.65 11.42
N ASP A 296 22.90 24.48 10.84
CA ASP A 296 24.11 23.67 11.03
C ASP A 296 25.35 24.21 10.28
N GLY A 297 25.14 25.15 9.35
CA GLY A 297 26.20 25.72 8.51
C GLY A 297 26.70 24.78 7.39
N GLU A 298 26.28 23.54 7.37
CA GLU A 298 26.78 22.49 6.46
C GLU A 298 25.83 22.20 5.28
N ASP A 299 24.52 22.30 5.50
CA ASP A 299 23.52 21.99 4.48
C ASP A 299 22.70 23.24 4.09
N PHE A 300 21.79 23.11 3.12
CA PHE A 300 20.85 24.18 2.76
C PHE A 300 19.70 24.27 3.77
N ARG A 301 19.01 25.40 3.78
CA ARG A 301 17.85 25.61 4.65
C ARG A 301 16.64 24.84 4.11
N GLY A 302 16.52 23.59 4.55
CA GLY A 302 15.47 22.65 4.20
C GLY A 302 14.65 22.19 5.40
N VAL A 303 13.39 21.90 5.20
CA VAL A 303 12.52 21.26 6.19
C VAL A 303 11.91 19.99 5.60
N GLY A 304 12.13 18.85 6.27
CA GLY A 304 11.54 17.58 5.86
C GLY A 304 10.04 17.52 6.17
N VAL A 305 9.29 16.73 5.40
CA VAL A 305 7.84 16.57 5.49
C VAL A 305 7.34 16.31 6.92
N ALA A 306 7.97 15.38 7.65
CA ALA A 306 7.51 15.04 9.01
C ALA A 306 7.59 16.22 9.98
N ARG A 307 8.70 17.00 9.95
CA ARG A 307 8.87 18.19 10.78
C ARG A 307 7.88 19.30 10.38
N TYR A 308 7.70 19.47 9.06
CA TYR A 308 6.76 20.46 8.53
C TYR A 308 5.32 20.16 8.96
N LEU A 309 4.86 18.93 8.76
CA LEU A 309 3.51 18.50 9.18
C LEU A 309 3.29 18.61 10.68
N ALA A 310 4.29 18.24 11.49
CA ALA A 310 4.18 18.39 12.95
C ALA A 310 3.95 19.85 13.36
N ALA A 311 4.65 20.80 12.73
CA ALA A 311 4.49 22.22 13.01
C ALA A 311 3.12 22.77 12.56
N ILE A 312 2.68 22.47 11.34
CA ILE A 312 1.41 23.01 10.82
C ILE A 312 0.19 22.38 11.51
N ARG A 313 0.24 21.09 11.83
CA ARG A 313 -0.85 20.38 12.54
C ARG A 313 -1.02 20.88 13.96
N ALA A 314 0.08 21.22 14.66
CA ALA A 314 0.03 21.80 16.01
C ALA A 314 -0.65 23.17 16.07
N GLY A 315 -0.61 23.93 14.98
CA GLY A 315 -1.24 25.26 14.87
C GLY A 315 -2.70 25.24 14.36
N ARG A 316 -3.24 24.06 13.98
CA ARG A 316 -4.63 23.96 13.50
C ARG A 316 -5.61 24.02 14.66
N PRO A 317 -6.68 24.83 14.56
CA PRO A 317 -7.80 24.72 15.50
C PRO A 317 -8.43 23.34 15.40
N ALA A 318 -8.79 22.74 16.54
CA ALA A 318 -9.57 21.50 16.54
C ALA A 318 -10.99 21.81 16.02
N GLU A 319 -11.40 21.10 14.97
CA GLU A 319 -12.76 21.16 14.45
C GLU A 319 -13.65 20.16 15.18
N VAL A 320 -14.95 20.44 15.26
CA VAL A 320 -15.92 19.60 15.96
C VAL A 320 -16.41 18.47 15.08
N ASP A 321 -16.59 18.75 13.76
CA ASP A 321 -17.09 17.79 12.79
C ASP A 321 -15.91 17.11 12.06
N HIS A 322 -15.99 15.81 11.91
CA HIS A 322 -14.94 14.99 11.31
C HIS A 322 -15.43 14.29 10.04
N VAL A 323 -14.53 14.16 9.06
CA VAL A 323 -14.61 13.20 7.97
C VAL A 323 -13.60 12.08 8.28
N ALA A 324 -14.10 10.86 8.49
CA ALA A 324 -13.24 9.72 8.79
C ALA A 324 -12.79 9.03 7.51
N VAL A 325 -11.47 8.87 7.33
CA VAL A 325 -10.87 8.09 6.24
C VAL A 325 -10.41 6.75 6.79
N LEU A 326 -11.07 5.69 6.35
CA LEU A 326 -10.72 4.30 6.68
C LEU A 326 -9.98 3.66 5.52
N VAL A 327 -8.88 2.97 5.79
CA VAL A 327 -8.02 2.39 4.76
C VAL A 327 -8.22 0.88 4.66
N ALA A 328 -8.53 0.42 3.44
CA ALA A 328 -8.60 -0.99 3.07
C ALA A 328 -7.40 -1.31 2.14
N GLN A 329 -6.22 -1.60 2.74
CA GLN A 329 -4.97 -1.85 2.00
C GLN A 329 -4.52 -3.30 2.11
N GLY A 330 -4.33 -3.98 0.97
CA GLY A 330 -3.89 -5.36 0.87
C GLY A 330 -5.03 -6.37 0.65
N ALA A 331 -4.72 -7.66 0.71
CA ALA A 331 -5.71 -8.72 0.50
C ALA A 331 -6.78 -8.72 1.61
N ILE A 332 -8.04 -8.89 1.22
CA ILE A 332 -9.16 -9.01 2.16
C ILE A 332 -9.19 -10.44 2.71
N VAL A 333 -9.13 -10.57 4.03
CA VAL A 333 -9.11 -11.86 4.73
C VAL A 333 -10.21 -11.94 5.79
N ASP A 334 -10.65 -13.14 6.11
CA ASP A 334 -11.65 -13.35 7.15
C ASP A 334 -11.06 -13.07 8.55
N GLY A 335 -11.89 -12.61 9.47
CA GLY A 335 -11.49 -12.29 10.84
C GLY A 335 -10.69 -11.00 10.99
N THR A 336 -9.68 -11.01 11.87
CA THR A 336 -8.94 -9.80 12.27
C THR A 336 -7.85 -9.37 11.30
N GLY A 337 -7.40 -10.24 10.41
CA GLY A 337 -6.29 -9.97 9.50
C GLY A 337 -4.92 -9.84 10.17
N THR A 338 -3.88 -9.80 9.35
CA THR A 338 -2.48 -9.57 9.75
C THR A 338 -2.00 -8.22 9.21
N PRO A 339 -0.89 -7.65 9.71
CA PRO A 339 -0.33 -6.42 9.16
C PRO A 339 -0.12 -6.50 7.63
N GLY A 340 -0.74 -5.59 6.89
CA GLY A 340 -0.70 -5.56 5.42
C GLY A 340 -1.82 -6.34 4.73
N SER A 341 -2.81 -6.84 5.49
CA SER A 341 -4.08 -7.35 4.98
C SER A 341 -5.27 -6.60 5.57
N VAL A 342 -6.41 -6.71 4.92
CA VAL A 342 -7.69 -6.12 5.35
C VAL A 342 -8.48 -7.20 6.07
N GLY A 343 -8.45 -7.22 7.41
CA GLY A 343 -9.31 -8.11 8.19
C GLY A 343 -10.77 -7.67 8.13
N GLY A 344 -11.67 -8.55 7.72
CA GLY A 344 -13.11 -8.27 7.61
C GLY A 344 -13.69 -7.73 8.92
N ASP A 345 -13.42 -8.41 10.04
CA ASP A 345 -13.90 -8.00 11.37
C ASP A 345 -13.24 -6.71 11.86
N THR A 346 -11.94 -6.54 11.55
CA THR A 346 -11.21 -5.33 11.96
C THR A 346 -11.77 -4.10 11.28
N LEU A 347 -11.92 -4.12 9.96
CA LEU A 347 -12.43 -2.98 9.21
C LEU A 347 -13.91 -2.72 9.52
N ALA A 348 -14.74 -3.77 9.63
CA ALA A 348 -16.14 -3.67 10.03
C ALA A 348 -16.29 -2.99 11.41
N ARG A 349 -15.43 -3.33 12.37
CA ARG A 349 -15.40 -2.67 13.70
C ARG A 349 -15.03 -1.20 13.59
N LEU A 350 -14.01 -0.84 12.80
CA LEU A 350 -13.61 0.56 12.60
C LEU A 350 -14.73 1.39 11.93
N ILE A 351 -15.43 0.81 10.96
CA ILE A 351 -16.60 1.43 10.33
C ILE A 351 -17.71 1.68 11.36
N ARG A 352 -17.96 0.69 12.23
CA ARG A 352 -18.96 0.81 13.31
C ARG A 352 -18.57 1.88 14.31
N GLU A 353 -17.33 1.89 14.79
CA GLU A 353 -16.80 2.92 15.70
C GLU A 353 -16.96 4.33 15.08
N ALA A 354 -16.62 4.49 13.81
CA ALA A 354 -16.81 5.76 13.09
C ALA A 354 -18.30 6.14 12.92
N ARG A 355 -19.19 5.16 12.73
CA ARG A 355 -20.63 5.39 12.68
C ARG A 355 -21.20 5.85 14.03
N GLU A 356 -20.70 5.28 15.12
CA GLU A 356 -21.17 5.56 16.48
C GLU A 356 -20.54 6.83 17.10
N ASP A 357 -19.47 7.39 16.52
CA ASP A 357 -18.88 8.65 16.95
C ASP A 357 -19.71 9.82 16.38
N ASP A 358 -20.33 10.61 17.26
CA ASP A 358 -21.15 11.78 16.90
C ASP A 358 -20.36 12.88 16.17
N LYS A 359 -19.03 12.93 16.33
CA LYS A 359 -18.17 13.88 15.64
C LYS A 359 -17.93 13.47 14.19
N VAL A 360 -17.97 12.20 13.87
CA VAL A 360 -17.82 11.71 12.50
C VAL A 360 -19.13 11.91 11.75
N ARG A 361 -19.10 12.78 10.74
CA ARG A 361 -20.29 13.15 9.97
C ARG A 361 -20.34 12.49 8.59
N ALA A 362 -19.19 12.08 8.06
CA ALA A 362 -19.06 11.35 6.80
C ALA A 362 -17.89 10.38 6.87
N LEU A 363 -17.92 9.37 6.01
CA LEU A 363 -16.91 8.33 5.92
C LEU A 363 -16.36 8.25 4.49
N VAL A 364 -15.04 8.21 4.36
CA VAL A 364 -14.36 7.86 3.12
C VAL A 364 -13.69 6.50 3.30
N LEU A 365 -13.98 5.55 2.43
CA LEU A 365 -13.27 4.28 2.36
C LEU A 365 -12.18 4.37 1.29
N ARG A 366 -10.92 4.50 1.70
CA ARG A 366 -9.76 4.47 0.80
C ARG A 366 -9.36 3.01 0.55
N ILE A 367 -9.43 2.57 -0.71
CA ILE A 367 -9.25 1.16 -1.10
C ILE A 367 -8.00 1.00 -1.95
N ASP A 368 -7.10 0.13 -1.50
CA ASP A 368 -5.92 -0.33 -2.24
C ASP A 368 -5.80 -1.85 -2.10
N SER A 369 -6.76 -2.57 -2.70
CA SER A 369 -6.95 -4.00 -2.49
C SER A 369 -7.28 -4.74 -3.79
N PRO A 370 -6.58 -5.88 -4.06
CA PRO A 370 -6.92 -6.77 -5.17
C PRO A 370 -8.15 -7.66 -4.88
N GLY A 371 -8.76 -7.50 -3.69
CA GLY A 371 -9.84 -8.36 -3.20
C GLY A 371 -9.34 -9.44 -2.26
N GLY A 372 -10.08 -10.55 -2.15
CA GLY A 372 -9.76 -11.67 -1.25
C GLY A 372 -10.99 -12.50 -0.92
N SER A 373 -11.24 -12.75 0.38
CA SER A 373 -12.41 -13.46 0.88
C SER A 373 -13.70 -12.76 0.47
N ALA A 374 -14.60 -13.48 -0.18
CA ALA A 374 -15.93 -12.98 -0.55
C ALA A 374 -16.78 -12.72 0.69
N TRP A 375 -16.65 -13.58 1.72
CA TRP A 375 -17.33 -13.43 3.00
C TRP A 375 -16.93 -12.15 3.72
N ALA A 376 -15.62 -11.93 3.90
CA ALA A 376 -15.10 -10.73 4.56
C ALA A 376 -15.48 -9.45 3.80
N SER A 377 -15.47 -9.49 2.45
CA SER A 377 -15.91 -8.38 1.63
C SER A 377 -17.38 -8.03 1.88
N GLU A 378 -18.23 -9.03 2.04
CA GLU A 378 -19.65 -8.81 2.38
C GLU A 378 -19.85 -8.27 3.80
N VAL A 379 -19.08 -8.75 4.78
CA VAL A 379 -19.10 -8.22 6.16
C VAL A 379 -18.77 -6.73 6.18
N ILE A 380 -17.74 -6.31 5.45
CA ILE A 380 -17.36 -4.90 5.33
C ILE A 380 -18.46 -4.09 4.61
N ARG A 381 -18.93 -4.58 3.44
CA ARG A 381 -19.98 -3.92 2.65
C ARG A 381 -21.24 -3.67 3.49
N ARG A 382 -21.63 -4.65 4.28
CA ARG A 382 -22.81 -4.55 5.13
C ARG A 382 -22.68 -3.46 6.20
N GLU A 383 -21.53 -3.30 6.83
CA GLU A 383 -21.30 -2.21 7.81
C GLU A 383 -21.34 -0.82 7.13
N LEU A 384 -20.85 -0.70 5.90
CA LEU A 384 -20.97 0.53 5.11
C LEU A 384 -22.44 0.84 4.79
N GLU A 385 -23.22 -0.16 4.40
CA GLU A 385 -24.66 -0.01 4.14
C GLU A 385 -25.42 0.45 5.40
N VAL A 386 -25.11 -0.13 6.56
CA VAL A 386 -25.69 0.28 7.86
C VAL A 386 -25.27 1.72 8.20
N THR A 387 -24.06 2.13 7.86
CA THR A 387 -23.56 3.49 8.08
C THR A 387 -24.33 4.51 7.23
N ARG A 388 -24.59 4.20 5.95
CA ARG A 388 -25.44 5.02 5.07
C ARG A 388 -26.87 5.11 5.60
N ALA A 389 -27.44 3.97 6.00
CA ALA A 389 -28.78 3.91 6.59
C ALA A 389 -28.90 4.73 7.89
N ALA A 390 -27.81 4.91 8.63
CA ALA A 390 -27.73 5.79 9.80
C ALA A 390 -27.60 7.29 9.44
N GLY A 391 -27.61 7.63 8.15
CA GLY A 391 -27.58 9.02 7.66
C GLY A 391 -26.16 9.61 7.54
N LYS A 392 -25.10 8.79 7.63
CA LYS A 392 -23.72 9.24 7.38
C LYS A 392 -23.32 8.86 5.96
N PRO A 393 -23.01 9.85 5.07
CA PRO A 393 -22.56 9.57 3.72
C PRO A 393 -21.28 8.73 3.69
N VAL A 394 -21.20 7.81 2.74
CA VAL A 394 -20.03 6.94 2.49
C VAL A 394 -19.54 7.16 1.08
N VAL A 395 -18.32 7.63 0.92
CA VAL A 395 -17.65 7.79 -0.38
C VAL A 395 -16.52 6.78 -0.48
N ALA A 396 -16.45 6.02 -1.57
CA ALA A 396 -15.32 5.13 -1.85
C ALA A 396 -14.27 5.88 -2.67
N SER A 397 -13.01 5.80 -2.26
CA SER A 397 -11.85 6.35 -2.98
C SER A 397 -10.89 5.22 -3.32
N MET A 398 -10.76 4.91 -4.60
CA MET A 398 -9.90 3.85 -5.10
C MET A 398 -8.48 4.38 -5.33
N SER A 399 -7.48 3.69 -4.78
CA SER A 399 -6.06 3.97 -4.98
C SER A 399 -5.51 3.22 -6.20
N SER A 400 -4.39 2.49 -6.05
CA SER A 400 -3.80 1.75 -7.17
C SER A 400 -4.68 0.59 -7.62
N THR A 401 -5.30 -0.10 -6.67
CA THR A 401 -6.15 -1.26 -6.96
C THR A 401 -7.39 -1.26 -6.07
N ALA A 402 -8.54 -1.41 -6.68
CA ALA A 402 -9.81 -1.66 -5.99
C ALA A 402 -10.63 -2.65 -6.81
N ALA A 403 -10.17 -3.90 -6.84
CA ALA A 403 -10.67 -4.91 -7.76
C ALA A 403 -11.30 -6.08 -7.01
N SER A 404 -12.24 -6.75 -7.65
CA SER A 404 -12.90 -7.96 -7.15
C SER A 404 -13.54 -7.73 -5.77
N GLY A 405 -13.08 -8.34 -4.67
CA GLY A 405 -13.54 -8.03 -3.31
C GLY A 405 -13.37 -6.55 -2.94
N GLY A 406 -12.31 -5.89 -3.45
CA GLY A 406 -12.12 -4.46 -3.30
C GLY A 406 -13.18 -3.61 -4.02
N TYR A 407 -13.66 -4.07 -5.18
CA TYR A 407 -14.81 -3.45 -5.83
C TYR A 407 -16.14 -3.80 -5.12
N TRP A 408 -16.27 -5.03 -4.60
CA TRP A 408 -17.45 -5.44 -3.81
C TRP A 408 -17.72 -4.51 -2.65
N ILE A 409 -16.68 -4.15 -1.87
CA ILE A 409 -16.85 -3.22 -0.74
C ILE A 409 -17.12 -1.78 -1.18
N ALA A 410 -16.71 -1.39 -2.39
CA ALA A 410 -16.96 -0.06 -2.95
C ALA A 410 -18.36 0.09 -3.56
N ALA A 411 -18.93 -0.99 -4.12
CA ALA A 411 -20.09 -0.96 -5.01
C ALA A 411 -21.34 -0.30 -4.40
N GLY A 412 -21.48 -0.35 -3.07
CA GLY A 412 -22.61 0.24 -2.35
C GLY A 412 -22.37 1.64 -1.78
N ALA A 413 -21.28 2.31 -2.11
CA ALA A 413 -21.02 3.68 -1.66
C ALA A 413 -21.96 4.70 -2.32
N ASP A 414 -22.15 5.87 -1.70
CA ASP A 414 -22.93 6.97 -2.27
C ASP A 414 -22.26 7.61 -3.48
N GLU A 415 -20.93 7.49 -3.55
CA GLU A 415 -20.12 7.95 -4.68
C GLU A 415 -18.80 7.19 -4.72
N ILE A 416 -18.37 6.80 -5.92
CA ILE A 416 -17.11 6.08 -6.15
C ILE A 416 -16.14 6.95 -6.93
N TRP A 417 -14.99 7.22 -6.34
CA TRP A 417 -13.88 7.97 -6.93
C TRP A 417 -12.73 7.04 -7.30
N ALA A 418 -12.11 7.25 -8.44
CA ALA A 418 -10.90 6.53 -8.85
C ALA A 418 -9.92 7.46 -9.55
N HIS A 419 -8.62 7.12 -9.47
CA HIS A 419 -7.63 7.71 -10.36
C HIS A 419 -7.75 7.07 -11.76
N PRO A 420 -7.48 7.79 -12.88
CA PRO A 420 -7.51 7.19 -14.22
C PRO A 420 -6.70 5.89 -14.34
N ALA A 421 -5.56 5.79 -13.63
CA ALA A 421 -4.69 4.62 -13.58
C ALA A 421 -5.08 3.56 -12.54
N THR A 422 -6.14 3.73 -11.79
CA THR A 422 -6.63 2.71 -10.85
C THR A 422 -6.98 1.43 -11.59
N LEU A 423 -6.59 0.28 -11.06
CA LEU A 423 -7.06 -1.02 -11.52
C LEU A 423 -8.30 -1.42 -10.74
N THR A 424 -9.43 -1.64 -11.44
CA THR A 424 -10.72 -1.92 -10.78
C THR A 424 -11.56 -2.93 -11.57
N GLY A 425 -12.81 -3.16 -11.16
CA GLY A 425 -13.66 -4.18 -11.73
C GLY A 425 -13.29 -5.57 -11.23
N SER A 426 -12.87 -6.48 -12.11
CA SER A 426 -12.64 -7.90 -11.80
C SER A 426 -13.85 -8.54 -11.10
N ILE A 427 -15.07 -8.15 -11.52
CA ILE A 427 -16.34 -8.62 -10.96
C ILE A 427 -16.52 -10.09 -11.36
N GLY A 428 -16.15 -10.98 -10.46
CA GLY A 428 -16.13 -12.43 -10.65
C GLY A 428 -15.59 -13.11 -9.41
N ILE A 429 -15.98 -14.36 -9.21
CA ILE A 429 -15.54 -15.16 -8.06
C ILE A 429 -15.05 -16.53 -8.51
N PHE A 430 -14.30 -17.19 -7.64
CA PHE A 430 -13.79 -18.54 -7.85
C PHE A 430 -13.57 -19.27 -6.54
N ALA A 431 -13.47 -20.59 -6.63
CA ALA A 431 -12.89 -21.45 -5.60
C ALA A 431 -11.83 -22.35 -6.25
N MET A 432 -10.81 -22.71 -5.48
CA MET A 432 -9.73 -23.57 -5.96
C MET A 432 -9.26 -24.49 -4.84
N PHE A 433 -9.11 -25.78 -5.15
CA PHE A 433 -8.68 -26.82 -4.21
C PHE A 433 -7.57 -27.68 -4.83
N PRO A 434 -6.42 -27.81 -4.17
CA PRO A 434 -5.41 -28.79 -4.58
C PRO A 434 -5.79 -30.20 -4.09
N GLU A 435 -5.54 -31.23 -4.90
CA GLU A 435 -5.69 -32.65 -4.57
C GLU A 435 -4.33 -33.35 -4.65
N PHE A 436 -3.95 -34.00 -3.59
CA PHE A 436 -2.66 -34.71 -3.44
C PHE A 436 -2.83 -36.23 -3.36
N SER A 437 -3.96 -36.80 -3.79
CA SER A 437 -4.22 -38.23 -3.72
C SER A 437 -3.18 -39.04 -4.50
N GLU A 438 -2.90 -38.66 -5.74
CA GLU A 438 -1.94 -39.35 -6.59
C GLU A 438 -0.47 -39.21 -6.12
N PRO A 439 0.04 -38.04 -5.70
CA PRO A 439 1.35 -37.94 -5.05
C PRO A 439 1.51 -38.83 -3.83
N LEU A 440 0.49 -38.94 -3.00
CA LEU A 440 0.49 -39.79 -1.82
C LEU A 440 0.54 -41.26 -2.20
N ASP A 441 -0.27 -41.72 -3.18
CA ASP A 441 -0.26 -43.05 -3.69
C ASP A 441 1.11 -43.46 -4.25
N ARG A 442 1.77 -42.58 -5.00
CA ARG A 442 3.13 -42.76 -5.51
C ARG A 442 4.18 -42.96 -4.39
N LEU A 443 3.94 -42.35 -3.22
CA LEU A 443 4.78 -42.52 -2.03
C LEU A 443 4.38 -43.72 -1.17
N GLY A 444 3.35 -44.48 -1.58
CA GLY A 444 2.83 -45.63 -0.82
C GLY A 444 1.98 -45.22 0.39
N VAL A 445 1.49 -43.99 0.42
CA VAL A 445 0.60 -43.47 1.48
C VAL A 445 -0.84 -43.55 0.99
N THR A 446 -1.63 -44.43 1.60
CA THR A 446 -3.06 -44.59 1.32
C THR A 446 -3.91 -43.91 2.40
N VAL A 447 -5.01 -43.25 2.00
CA VAL A 447 -5.98 -42.64 2.91
C VAL A 447 -7.27 -43.46 2.86
N ASP A 448 -7.61 -44.08 3.97
CA ASP A 448 -8.82 -44.89 4.13
C ASP A 448 -9.62 -44.40 5.34
N GLY A 449 -10.94 -44.57 5.34
CA GLY A 449 -11.79 -44.12 6.43
C GLY A 449 -13.27 -44.41 6.19
N VAL A 450 -14.08 -44.01 7.16
CA VAL A 450 -15.54 -44.13 7.13
C VAL A 450 -16.17 -42.76 7.29
N ALA A 451 -17.15 -42.45 6.46
CA ALA A 451 -17.90 -41.22 6.48
C ALA A 451 -19.39 -41.47 6.75
N THR A 452 -20.05 -40.58 7.48
CA THR A 452 -21.49 -40.70 7.79
C THR A 452 -22.37 -40.04 6.72
N SER A 453 -21.76 -39.27 5.80
CA SER A 453 -22.46 -38.65 4.68
C SER A 453 -21.49 -38.45 3.49
N PRO A 454 -22.00 -38.26 2.26
CA PRO A 454 -21.15 -38.04 1.08
C PRO A 454 -20.28 -36.77 1.17
N LEU A 455 -20.68 -35.76 1.95
CA LEU A 455 -19.92 -34.53 2.14
C LEU A 455 -18.90 -34.60 3.29
N ALA A 456 -18.98 -35.63 4.15
CA ALA A 456 -18.04 -35.78 5.25
C ALA A 456 -16.64 -36.14 4.71
N GLY A 457 -15.68 -35.22 4.84
CA GLY A 457 -14.32 -35.38 4.30
C GLY A 457 -14.21 -35.18 2.79
N ALA A 458 -15.22 -34.67 2.12
CA ALA A 458 -15.23 -34.47 0.65
C ALA A 458 -14.18 -33.47 0.16
N PHE A 459 -13.76 -32.53 1.03
CA PHE A 459 -12.73 -31.52 0.76
C PHE A 459 -11.37 -31.86 1.37
N ASP A 460 -11.14 -33.11 1.80
CA ASP A 460 -9.82 -33.55 2.26
C ASP A 460 -8.87 -33.62 1.05
N PRO A 461 -7.80 -32.78 0.99
CA PRO A 461 -6.92 -32.72 -0.18
C PRO A 461 -6.11 -33.98 -0.41
N ARG A 462 -6.12 -34.92 0.53
CA ARG A 462 -5.46 -36.23 0.44
C ARG A 462 -6.29 -37.27 -0.31
N ARG A 463 -7.53 -36.95 -0.65
CA ARG A 463 -8.50 -37.83 -1.32
C ARG A 463 -8.97 -37.22 -2.64
N PRO A 464 -9.40 -38.05 -3.60
CA PRO A 464 -10.08 -37.51 -4.79
C PRO A 464 -11.31 -36.69 -4.39
N LEU A 465 -11.51 -35.57 -5.07
CA LEU A 465 -12.69 -34.73 -4.85
C LEU A 465 -13.96 -35.48 -5.30
N GLU A 466 -14.91 -35.63 -4.39
CA GLU A 466 -16.18 -36.33 -4.66
C GLU A 466 -17.03 -35.52 -5.66
N PRO A 467 -17.66 -36.13 -6.67
CA PRO A 467 -18.48 -35.43 -7.68
C PRO A 467 -19.58 -34.59 -7.08
N LEU A 468 -20.25 -35.06 -6.01
CA LEU A 468 -21.30 -34.32 -5.32
C LEU A 468 -20.76 -33.02 -4.68
N ALA A 469 -19.55 -33.07 -4.13
CA ALA A 469 -18.92 -31.89 -3.55
C ALA A 469 -18.51 -30.89 -4.64
N ALA A 470 -18.01 -31.39 -5.78
CA ALA A 470 -17.68 -30.56 -6.94
C ALA A 470 -18.94 -29.83 -7.49
N GLU A 471 -20.06 -30.56 -7.65
CA GLU A 471 -21.33 -29.98 -8.09
C GLU A 471 -21.85 -28.94 -7.10
N ALA A 472 -21.84 -29.25 -5.81
CA ALA A 472 -22.28 -28.32 -4.77
C ALA A 472 -21.45 -27.03 -4.76
N MET A 473 -20.12 -27.14 -4.96
CA MET A 473 -19.22 -25.99 -5.04
C MET A 473 -19.50 -25.15 -6.28
N GLN A 474 -19.72 -25.76 -7.46
CA GLN A 474 -20.03 -25.01 -8.68
C GLN A 474 -21.36 -24.23 -8.52
N ILE A 475 -22.39 -24.84 -7.95
CA ILE A 475 -23.67 -24.18 -7.66
C ILE A 475 -23.47 -22.99 -6.70
N ALA A 476 -22.65 -23.17 -5.65
CA ALA A 476 -22.35 -22.10 -4.69
C ALA A 476 -21.61 -20.93 -5.36
N ILE A 477 -20.63 -21.21 -6.23
CA ILE A 477 -19.89 -20.21 -7.00
C ILE A 477 -20.81 -19.46 -7.95
N GLU A 478 -21.70 -20.13 -8.67
CA GLU A 478 -22.68 -19.47 -9.55
C GLU A 478 -23.64 -18.58 -8.77
N HIS A 479 -24.09 -19.04 -7.60
CA HIS A 479 -24.91 -18.20 -6.72
C HIS A 479 -24.16 -16.97 -6.22
N GLY A 480 -22.92 -17.13 -5.76
CA GLY A 480 -22.08 -16.05 -5.30
C GLY A 480 -21.79 -15.03 -6.40
N TYR A 481 -21.55 -15.49 -7.63
CA TYR A 481 -21.36 -14.61 -8.78
C TYR A 481 -22.63 -13.76 -9.06
N ARG A 482 -23.80 -14.39 -9.12
CA ARG A 482 -25.08 -13.65 -9.26
C ARG A 482 -25.25 -12.61 -8.18
N ARG A 483 -24.96 -12.96 -6.92
CA ARG A 483 -25.01 -12.03 -5.79
C ARG A 483 -24.05 -10.84 -5.98
N PHE A 484 -22.86 -11.05 -6.53
CA PHE A 484 -21.93 -9.97 -6.84
C PHE A 484 -22.49 -9.04 -7.94
N LEU A 485 -23.04 -9.62 -9.03
CA LEU A 485 -23.69 -8.86 -10.08
C LEU A 485 -24.87 -8.02 -9.54
N ASP A 486 -25.73 -8.61 -8.70
CA ASP A 486 -26.87 -7.92 -8.08
C ASP A 486 -26.41 -6.78 -7.16
N THR A 487 -25.33 -6.99 -6.40
CA THR A 487 -24.73 -5.95 -5.54
C THR A 487 -24.26 -4.76 -6.37
N VAL A 488 -23.57 -5.02 -7.49
CA VAL A 488 -23.10 -3.96 -8.40
C VAL A 488 -24.28 -3.29 -9.10
N ALA A 489 -25.22 -4.07 -9.62
CA ALA A 489 -26.41 -3.57 -10.30
C ALA A 489 -27.19 -2.60 -9.41
N GLN A 490 -27.42 -2.97 -8.15
CA GLN A 490 -28.10 -2.13 -7.17
C GLN A 490 -27.30 -0.86 -6.85
N GLY A 491 -25.99 -0.98 -6.62
CA GLY A 491 -25.14 0.15 -6.24
C GLY A 491 -24.84 1.12 -7.38
N ARG A 492 -24.95 0.67 -8.63
CA ARG A 492 -24.67 1.46 -9.84
C ARG A 492 -25.93 1.83 -10.63
N GLU A 493 -27.12 1.50 -10.12
CA GLU A 493 -28.41 1.75 -10.79
C GLU A 493 -28.46 1.15 -12.21
N MET A 494 -27.84 -0.03 -12.38
CA MET A 494 -27.79 -0.80 -13.63
C MET A 494 -28.63 -2.06 -13.52
N THR A 495 -29.01 -2.64 -14.65
CA THR A 495 -29.54 -4.00 -14.66
C THR A 495 -28.43 -5.04 -14.50
N THR A 496 -28.76 -6.21 -13.93
CA THR A 496 -27.79 -7.32 -13.81
C THR A 496 -27.23 -7.73 -15.19
N ALA A 497 -28.02 -7.63 -16.25
CA ALA A 497 -27.58 -7.94 -17.61
C ALA A 497 -26.55 -6.91 -18.15
N GLU A 498 -26.70 -5.63 -17.85
CA GLU A 498 -25.72 -4.60 -18.21
C GLU A 498 -24.43 -4.81 -17.45
N VAL A 499 -24.50 -5.12 -16.14
CA VAL A 499 -23.32 -5.45 -15.34
C VAL A 499 -22.61 -6.68 -15.88
N GLU A 500 -23.35 -7.74 -16.28
CA GLU A 500 -22.76 -8.97 -16.83
C GLU A 500 -21.88 -8.69 -18.05
N LEU A 501 -22.27 -7.76 -18.94
CA LEU A 501 -21.49 -7.41 -20.14
C LEU A 501 -20.12 -6.81 -19.85
N ILE A 502 -19.95 -6.17 -18.69
CA ILE A 502 -18.73 -5.49 -18.28
C ILE A 502 -18.00 -6.19 -17.12
N ALA A 503 -18.60 -7.27 -16.62
CA ALA A 503 -18.10 -8.08 -15.52
C ALA A 503 -17.18 -9.22 -16.02
N GLN A 504 -17.62 -10.45 -15.89
CA GLN A 504 -16.90 -11.66 -16.34
C GLN A 504 -15.46 -11.78 -15.79
N GLY A 505 -15.16 -11.11 -14.67
CA GLY A 505 -13.83 -11.05 -14.10
C GLY A 505 -12.87 -10.08 -14.77
N ARG A 506 -13.32 -9.28 -15.75
CA ARG A 506 -12.45 -8.34 -16.49
C ARG A 506 -12.00 -7.20 -15.59
N VAL A 507 -10.71 -6.85 -15.70
CA VAL A 507 -10.09 -5.70 -15.02
C VAL A 507 -10.15 -4.49 -15.94
N TRP A 508 -10.43 -3.34 -15.38
CA TRP A 508 -10.53 -2.07 -16.07
C TRP A 508 -9.61 -1.04 -15.44
N THR A 509 -9.11 -0.09 -16.23
CA THR A 509 -8.54 1.14 -15.68
C THR A 509 -9.65 2.01 -15.09
N GLY A 510 -9.34 2.89 -14.14
CA GLY A 510 -10.30 3.84 -13.59
C GLY A 510 -10.96 4.70 -14.67
N GLU A 511 -10.19 5.11 -15.70
CA GLU A 511 -10.72 5.84 -16.85
C GLU A 511 -11.77 5.03 -17.63
N ALA A 512 -11.47 3.76 -17.92
CA ALA A 512 -12.42 2.88 -18.60
C ALA A 512 -13.63 2.57 -17.72
N ALA A 513 -13.42 2.31 -16.44
CA ALA A 513 -14.47 2.03 -15.47
C ALA A 513 -15.46 3.20 -15.31
N SER A 514 -14.97 4.44 -15.38
CA SER A 514 -15.84 5.63 -15.37
C SER A 514 -16.73 5.70 -16.60
N LYS A 515 -16.20 5.39 -17.79
CA LYS A 515 -16.99 5.34 -19.04
C LYS A 515 -18.05 4.23 -19.02
N LEU A 516 -17.79 3.17 -18.25
CA LEU A 516 -18.70 2.01 -18.09
C LEU A 516 -19.70 2.18 -16.93
N GLY A 517 -19.69 3.30 -16.20
CA GLY A 517 -20.59 3.53 -15.07
C GLY A 517 -20.20 2.82 -13.77
N LEU A 518 -19.02 2.17 -13.73
CA LEU A 518 -18.50 1.52 -12.51
C LEU A 518 -17.88 2.52 -11.53
N VAL A 519 -17.50 3.70 -11.99
CA VAL A 519 -16.89 4.80 -11.22
C VAL A 519 -17.63 6.09 -11.54
N ASP A 520 -17.96 6.89 -10.52
CA ASP A 520 -18.71 8.15 -10.68
C ASP A 520 -17.82 9.31 -11.07
N ARG A 521 -16.64 9.40 -10.45
CA ARG A 521 -15.72 10.52 -10.62
C ARG A 521 -14.28 10.05 -10.77
N LEU A 522 -13.58 10.70 -11.68
CA LEU A 522 -12.13 10.60 -11.74
C LEU A 522 -11.51 11.71 -10.90
N GLY A 523 -10.61 11.35 -9.98
CA GLY A 523 -9.96 12.33 -9.10
C GLY A 523 -9.14 11.70 -7.98
N SER A 524 -8.68 12.56 -7.08
CA SER A 524 -7.82 12.20 -5.94
C SER A 524 -8.63 11.87 -4.68
N LEU A 525 -7.92 11.39 -3.66
CA LEU A 525 -8.48 11.20 -2.31
C LEU A 525 -9.06 12.51 -1.73
N ASP A 526 -8.38 13.65 -1.94
CA ASP A 526 -8.87 14.96 -1.45
C ASP A 526 -10.22 15.33 -2.08
N GLY A 527 -10.40 15.00 -3.37
CA GLY A 527 -11.70 15.17 -4.04
C GLY A 527 -12.80 14.31 -3.41
N ALA A 528 -12.50 13.05 -3.10
CA ALA A 528 -13.42 12.14 -2.43
C ALA A 528 -13.77 12.62 -1.00
N ILE A 529 -12.79 13.14 -0.26
CA ILE A 529 -13.00 13.73 1.08
C ILE A 529 -13.91 14.96 0.98
N ALA A 530 -13.65 15.85 0.03
CA ALA A 530 -14.48 17.03 -0.19
C ALA A 530 -15.93 16.66 -0.56
N ALA A 531 -16.12 15.66 -1.44
CA ALA A 531 -17.44 15.15 -1.80
C ALA A 531 -18.18 14.54 -0.59
N ALA A 532 -17.48 13.79 0.27
CA ALA A 532 -18.06 13.25 1.50
C ALA A 532 -18.49 14.38 2.46
N ALA A 533 -17.66 15.40 2.62
CA ALA A 533 -17.97 16.58 3.43
C ALA A 533 -19.18 17.36 2.87
N GLU A 534 -19.23 17.59 1.56
CA GLU A 534 -20.34 18.25 0.89
C GLU A 534 -21.67 17.50 1.08
N ARG A 535 -21.66 16.17 0.92
CA ARG A 535 -22.83 15.31 1.16
C ARG A 535 -23.33 15.36 2.60
N ALA A 536 -22.40 15.57 3.57
CA ALA A 536 -22.72 15.77 4.98
C ALA A 536 -23.07 17.22 5.34
N GLY A 537 -23.05 18.16 4.38
CA GLY A 537 -23.31 19.59 4.60
C GLY A 537 -22.24 20.32 5.40
N LEU A 538 -21.00 19.81 5.42
CA LEU A 538 -19.89 20.37 6.19
C LEU A 538 -19.16 21.48 5.42
N ARG A 539 -18.95 22.63 6.07
CA ARG A 539 -18.11 23.72 5.55
C ARG A 539 -16.72 23.74 6.18
N ARG A 540 -16.62 23.23 7.40
CA ARG A 540 -15.39 23.06 8.16
C ARG A 540 -15.39 21.66 8.76
N TYR A 541 -14.28 20.99 8.66
CA TYR A 541 -14.13 19.63 9.18
C TYR A 541 -12.66 19.30 9.38
N GLU A 542 -12.41 18.35 10.25
CA GLU A 542 -11.12 17.70 10.41
C GLU A 542 -11.13 16.33 9.73
N VAL A 543 -10.07 16.02 9.01
CA VAL A 543 -9.88 14.68 8.45
C VAL A 543 -9.20 13.81 9.49
N VAL A 544 -9.89 12.77 9.92
CA VAL A 544 -9.37 11.81 10.90
C VAL A 544 -9.13 10.45 10.25
N TRP A 545 -8.06 9.78 10.69
CA TRP A 545 -7.65 8.47 10.18
C TRP A 545 -7.76 7.44 11.30
N PRO A 546 -8.93 6.81 11.51
CA PRO A 546 -9.10 5.78 12.52
C PRO A 546 -8.23 4.56 12.19
N GLU A 547 -7.39 4.16 13.14
CA GLU A 547 -6.54 2.98 13.04
C GLU A 547 -6.93 1.95 14.10
N ALA A 548 -6.63 0.68 13.84
CA ALA A 548 -6.77 -0.35 14.86
C ALA A 548 -5.91 0.00 16.08
N ARG A 549 -6.53 0.04 17.26
CA ARG A 549 -5.83 0.42 18.50
C ARG A 549 -4.75 -0.61 18.79
N LEU A 550 -3.51 -0.15 18.87
CA LEU A 550 -2.42 -0.95 19.40
C LEU A 550 -2.65 -1.25 20.88
N SER A 551 -2.23 -2.43 21.33
CA SER A 551 -2.24 -2.71 22.76
C SER A 551 -1.34 -1.71 23.50
N PRO A 552 -1.60 -1.39 24.77
CA PRO A 552 -0.73 -0.50 25.56
C PRO A 552 0.73 -0.96 25.60
N ARG A 553 0.96 -2.28 25.50
CA ARG A 553 2.28 -2.89 25.42
C ARG A 553 2.96 -2.55 24.09
N ASP A 554 2.26 -2.66 22.97
CA ASP A 554 2.81 -2.40 21.64
C ASP A 554 3.08 -0.91 21.42
N LEU A 555 2.22 -0.05 21.97
CA LEU A 555 2.45 1.40 22.02
C LEU A 555 3.73 1.76 22.80
N LEU A 556 3.96 1.12 23.95
CA LEU A 556 5.15 1.36 24.75
C LEU A 556 6.41 0.87 24.02
N LEU A 557 6.35 -0.34 23.44
CA LEU A 557 7.47 -0.92 22.69
C LEU A 557 7.82 -0.08 21.46
N ARG A 558 6.83 0.42 20.72
CA ARG A 558 7.02 1.32 19.59
C ARG A 558 7.71 2.62 20.01
N ARG A 559 7.25 3.27 21.08
CA ARG A 559 7.86 4.48 21.62
C ARG A 559 9.31 4.25 22.06
N LEU A 560 9.59 3.10 22.67
CA LEU A 560 10.96 2.72 23.05
C LEU A 560 11.86 2.46 21.83
N SER A 561 11.36 1.79 20.79
CA SER A 561 12.07 1.58 19.53
C SER A 561 12.39 2.91 18.83
N ASP A 562 11.44 3.82 18.76
CA ASP A 562 11.62 5.16 18.16
C ASP A 562 12.63 6.02 18.94
N MET A 563 12.70 5.84 20.26
CA MET A 563 13.67 6.56 21.12
C MET A 563 15.10 6.02 21.03
N THR A 564 15.25 4.70 20.89
CA THR A 564 16.57 4.05 20.92
C THR A 564 17.23 3.98 19.54
N GLY A 565 16.51 4.33 18.48
CA GLY A 565 16.99 4.15 17.10
C GLY A 565 17.27 2.69 16.74
N VAL A 566 16.90 1.74 17.63
CA VAL A 566 16.97 0.30 17.37
C VAL A 566 15.96 -0.02 16.29
N GLY A 567 16.41 -0.32 15.11
CA GLY A 567 15.59 -0.55 13.91
C GLY A 567 15.76 0.50 12.81
N ALA A 568 16.56 1.58 13.04
CA ALA A 568 16.85 2.58 12.02
C ALA A 568 17.87 2.13 10.94
N ARG A 569 18.25 0.86 10.92
CA ARG A 569 19.01 0.31 9.79
C ARG A 569 18.03 0.04 8.66
N GLU A 570 17.94 0.99 7.73
CA GLU A 570 17.41 0.71 6.41
C GLU A 570 18.21 -0.45 5.83
N ALA A 571 17.53 -1.53 5.46
CA ALA A 571 18.19 -2.53 4.65
C ALA A 571 18.60 -1.83 3.36
N PRO A 572 19.88 -1.87 2.96
CA PRO A 572 20.24 -1.43 1.63
C PRO A 572 19.34 -2.18 0.65
N PRO A 573 18.87 -1.54 -0.44
CA PRO A 573 18.15 -2.26 -1.47
C PRO A 573 19.02 -3.47 -1.85
N ALA A 574 18.51 -4.67 -1.56
CA ALA A 574 19.26 -5.89 -1.79
C ALA A 574 19.58 -5.89 -3.29
N ALA A 575 20.87 -5.82 -3.62
CA ALA A 575 21.33 -6.13 -4.97
C ALA A 575 20.98 -7.60 -5.16
N ASP A 576 19.82 -7.85 -5.79
CA ASP A 576 19.32 -9.18 -6.03
C ASP A 576 20.27 -9.91 -6.95
N SER A 577 20.86 -11.00 -6.45
CA SER A 577 21.42 -11.97 -7.37
C SER A 577 20.25 -12.49 -8.24
N SER A 578 20.52 -12.79 -9.51
CA SER A 578 19.49 -13.32 -10.45
C SER A 578 18.75 -14.53 -9.86
N PHE A 579 19.42 -15.35 -9.03
CA PHE A 579 18.82 -16.47 -8.31
C PHE A 579 17.89 -16.00 -7.18
N GLY A 580 18.28 -14.98 -6.43
CA GLY A 580 17.43 -14.40 -5.37
C GLY A 580 16.16 -13.75 -5.94
N PHE A 581 16.23 -13.16 -7.13
CA PHE A 581 15.08 -12.65 -7.85
C PHE A 581 14.10 -13.78 -8.22
N VAL A 582 14.61 -14.88 -8.85
CA VAL A 582 13.78 -16.04 -9.22
C VAL A 582 13.12 -16.65 -7.98
N LEU A 583 13.87 -16.87 -6.90
CA LEU A 583 13.32 -17.45 -5.68
C LEU A 583 12.22 -16.57 -5.07
N ARG A 584 12.40 -15.26 -5.04
CA ARG A 584 11.39 -14.33 -4.54
C ARG A 584 10.15 -14.26 -5.43
N SER A 585 10.30 -14.22 -6.76
CA SER A 585 9.15 -14.24 -7.66
C SER A 585 8.31 -15.51 -7.47
N LEU A 586 8.96 -16.67 -7.36
CA LEU A 586 8.27 -17.92 -7.07
C LEU A 586 7.59 -17.94 -5.69
N GLN A 587 8.23 -17.33 -4.68
CA GLN A 587 7.64 -17.19 -3.35
C GLN A 587 6.46 -16.22 -3.33
N GLN A 588 6.51 -15.14 -4.10
CA GLN A 588 5.40 -14.19 -4.24
C GLN A 588 4.21 -14.83 -4.97
N ASP A 589 4.48 -15.52 -6.09
CA ASP A 589 3.46 -16.21 -6.88
C ASP A 589 2.76 -17.32 -6.08
N ALA A 590 3.50 -18.05 -5.22
CA ALA A 590 2.96 -19.12 -4.37
C ALA A 590 2.44 -18.62 -3.02
N GLY A 591 3.02 -17.53 -2.48
CA GLY A 591 2.75 -17.05 -1.11
C GLY A 591 1.33 -16.51 -0.93
N GLY A 592 0.71 -16.01 -2.00
CA GLY A 592 -0.68 -15.56 -1.98
C GLY A 592 -1.67 -16.64 -1.53
N LEU A 593 -1.36 -17.90 -1.83
CA LEU A 593 -2.22 -19.05 -1.46
C LEU A 593 -2.24 -19.33 0.04
N LEU A 594 -1.18 -18.97 0.78
CA LEU A 594 -1.06 -19.25 2.22
C LEU A 594 -1.96 -18.37 3.09
N HIS A 595 -2.50 -17.30 2.54
CA HIS A 595 -3.36 -16.35 3.25
C HIS A 595 -4.85 -16.54 2.99
N TRP A 596 -5.22 -17.58 2.23
CA TRP A 596 -6.61 -17.84 1.90
C TRP A 596 -7.34 -18.52 3.05
N ASN A 597 -8.23 -17.76 3.69
CA ASN A 597 -8.95 -18.17 4.88
C ASN A 597 -10.46 -17.94 4.82
N ASP A 598 -11.03 -17.81 3.61
CA ASP A 598 -12.49 -17.67 3.46
C ASP A 598 -13.20 -18.91 4.02
N PRO A 599 -14.19 -18.77 4.91
CA PRO A 599 -14.84 -19.91 5.56
C PRO A 599 -15.66 -20.78 4.58
N GLN A 600 -16.02 -20.25 3.43
CA GLN A 600 -16.71 -20.98 2.35
C GLN A 600 -15.79 -21.35 1.20
N HIS A 601 -14.47 -21.05 1.31
CA HIS A 601 -13.48 -21.17 0.26
C HIS A 601 -13.83 -20.43 -1.03
N VAL A 602 -14.58 -19.33 -0.94
CA VAL A 602 -15.03 -18.51 -2.05
C VAL A 602 -14.25 -17.20 -2.09
N TYR A 603 -13.60 -16.91 -3.21
CA TYR A 603 -12.68 -15.80 -3.33
C TYR A 603 -13.08 -14.86 -4.44
N ALA A 604 -13.14 -13.58 -4.10
CA ALA A 604 -13.21 -12.46 -5.00
C ALA A 604 -11.83 -11.78 -5.00
N HIS A 605 -10.86 -12.37 -5.72
CA HIS A 605 -9.48 -11.91 -5.77
C HIS A 605 -9.00 -11.72 -7.22
N CYS A 606 -8.10 -10.77 -7.44
CA CYS A 606 -7.50 -10.44 -8.73
C CYS A 606 -5.97 -10.58 -8.69
N LEU A 607 -5.36 -11.08 -9.76
CA LEU A 607 -3.91 -10.98 -10.00
C LEU A 607 -3.57 -9.64 -10.68
N CYS A 608 -4.17 -8.54 -10.25
CA CYS A 608 -4.01 -7.22 -10.84
C CYS A 608 -3.14 -6.31 -9.95
N GLU A 609 -2.00 -6.81 -9.50
CA GLU A 609 -1.00 -5.92 -8.91
C GLU A 609 -0.47 -5.00 -10.01
N GLY A 610 -0.57 -3.68 -9.80
CA GLY A 610 -0.10 -2.68 -10.75
C GLY A 610 1.39 -2.86 -11.06
N PRO A 611 1.82 -2.62 -12.29
CA PRO A 611 3.22 -2.67 -12.69
C PRO A 611 4.08 -1.63 -12.00
#